data_d72da337ba6f4efb1dc70e89cb309f4b
#
_entry.id   d72da337ba6f4efb1dc70e89cb309f4b
#
_cell.length_a   1.000
_cell.length_b   1.000
_cell.length_c   1.000
_cell.angle_alpha   90.00
_cell.angle_beta   90.00
_cell.angle_gamma   90.00
#
_symmetry.space_group_name_H-M   'P 1'
#
loop_
_entity.id
_entity.type
_entity.pdbx_description
1 polymer ?
#
loop_
_entity_poly.entity_id
_entity_poly.type
_entity_poly.pdbx_seq_one_letter_code
_entity_poly.pdbx_strand_id
1 'polypeptide(L)'
;MVAANPVELAQRDTIRLISTGRLKEPVLLPLSANHGALEELASLESVTNGRLQAQEVGLPELDPRELVFGRPGHSFINAAFTHCRPGGNRFNDEQRGAWYSAFDADTAIAEVGFHLARELEAIRRFETSVDYAELFADFLGNFHDLRGVPANDEPALNPDTAIGYPAGQALARAIRIEAKLDGILYSSTRRDGGTCLVAFRPDLVQNLRQGGIWRLEWQGDPQPIVSRVGR
;
A
#
# COMPACT_ATOMS: atom_id res chain seq x y z
N MET A 1 0.69 25.61 -10.13
CA MET A 1 0.16 24.40 -10.79
C MET A 1 1.32 23.47 -11.06
N VAL A 2 1.23 22.23 -10.56
CA VAL A 2 2.19 21.18 -10.88
C VAL A 2 1.98 20.79 -12.35
N ALA A 3 3.06 20.73 -13.15
CA ALA A 3 2.98 20.26 -14.53
C ALA A 3 2.71 18.75 -14.50
N ALA A 4 1.45 18.35 -14.66
CA ALA A 4 1.09 16.94 -14.74
C ALA A 4 1.49 16.37 -16.10
N ASN A 5 2.01 15.13 -16.10
CA ASN A 5 2.26 14.33 -17.29
C ASN A 5 1.28 13.15 -17.31
N PRO A 6 0.04 13.33 -17.78
CA PRO A 6 -0.97 12.29 -17.72
C PRO A 6 -0.73 11.21 -18.76
N VAL A 7 -0.91 9.95 -18.33
CA VAL A 7 -0.91 8.77 -19.21
C VAL A 7 -2.12 7.90 -18.89
N GLU A 8 -2.78 7.42 -19.93
CA GLU A 8 -3.81 6.39 -19.79
C GLU A 8 -3.14 5.04 -19.55
N LEU A 9 -3.52 4.38 -18.47
CA LEU A 9 -2.98 3.09 -18.06
C LEU A 9 -4.06 2.01 -18.12
N ALA A 10 -3.73 0.88 -18.73
CA ALA A 10 -4.46 -0.38 -18.63
C ALA A 10 -3.44 -1.47 -18.22
N GLN A 11 -3.27 -1.67 -16.92
CA GLN A 11 -2.28 -2.60 -16.38
C GLN A 11 -2.96 -3.71 -15.59
N ARG A 12 -2.63 -4.96 -15.91
CA ARG A 12 -3.06 -6.13 -15.16
C ARG A 12 -1.94 -6.65 -14.27
N ASP A 13 -2.32 -7.43 -13.26
CA ASP A 13 -1.40 -8.23 -12.44
C ASP A 13 -0.32 -7.41 -11.72
N THR A 14 -0.63 -6.17 -11.33
CA THR A 14 0.28 -5.46 -10.43
C THR A 14 0.31 -6.15 -9.07
N ILE A 15 1.46 -6.13 -8.40
CA ILE A 15 1.71 -6.91 -7.20
C ILE A 15 1.88 -6.00 -5.99
N ARG A 16 1.06 -6.22 -4.98
CA ARG A 16 1.23 -5.69 -3.63
C ARG A 16 1.57 -6.82 -2.69
N LEU A 17 2.61 -6.67 -1.89
CA LEU A 17 2.94 -7.63 -0.83
C LEU A 17 2.37 -7.16 0.51
N ILE A 18 1.67 -8.07 1.19
CA ILE A 18 1.19 -7.84 2.56
C ILE A 18 1.67 -8.98 3.46
N SER A 19 2.03 -8.67 4.71
CA SER A 19 2.37 -9.70 5.70
C SER A 19 1.22 -10.70 5.86
N THR A 20 1.53 -12.00 5.85
CA THR A 20 0.53 -13.08 6.00
C THR A 20 -0.26 -12.99 7.31
N GLY A 21 0.32 -12.37 8.35
CA GLY A 21 -0.40 -12.07 9.59
C GLY A 21 -1.62 -11.17 9.40
N ARG A 22 -1.68 -10.42 8.29
CA ARG A 22 -2.81 -9.56 7.93
C ARG A 22 -3.84 -10.24 7.02
N LEU A 23 -3.59 -11.48 6.57
CA LEU A 23 -4.53 -12.27 5.76
C LEU A 23 -5.68 -12.86 6.59
N LYS A 24 -5.54 -12.90 7.90
CA LYS A 24 -6.61 -13.43 8.76
C LYS A 24 -7.82 -12.51 8.67
N GLU A 25 -8.93 -13.07 8.20
CA GLU A 25 -10.24 -12.42 8.32
C GLU A 25 -10.52 -12.07 9.80
N PRO A 26 -11.35 -11.05 10.07
CA PRO A 26 -11.71 -10.72 11.45
C PRO A 26 -12.13 -11.98 12.20
N VAL A 27 -11.48 -12.25 13.31
CA VAL A 27 -11.64 -13.49 14.12
C VAL A 27 -13.08 -13.65 14.65
N LEU A 28 -13.91 -12.62 14.53
CA LEU A 28 -15.27 -12.58 15.08
C LEU A 28 -16.32 -13.32 14.24
N LEU A 29 -16.10 -13.49 12.92
CA LEU A 29 -17.06 -14.18 12.05
C LEU A 29 -17.34 -15.65 12.45
N PRO A 30 -16.36 -16.45 12.94
CA PRO A 30 -16.61 -17.80 13.40
C PRO A 30 -17.19 -17.90 14.84
N LEU A 31 -17.21 -16.80 15.60
CA LEU A 31 -17.50 -16.85 17.04
C LEU A 31 -18.98 -16.65 17.40
N SER A 32 -19.83 -16.24 16.48
CA SER A 32 -21.25 -16.04 16.78
C SER A 32 -22.17 -16.41 15.61
N ALA A 33 -23.15 -17.26 15.94
CA ALA A 33 -24.28 -17.60 15.06
C ALA A 33 -25.45 -16.56 15.19
N ASN A 34 -25.26 -15.48 15.97
CA ASN A 34 -26.31 -14.51 16.25
C ASN A 34 -25.90 -13.11 15.76
N HIS A 35 -26.68 -12.55 14.82
CA HIS A 35 -26.43 -11.22 14.23
C HIS A 35 -26.32 -10.09 15.27
N GLY A 36 -27.12 -10.11 16.34
CA GLY A 36 -27.09 -9.07 17.38
C GLY A 36 -25.79 -9.08 18.18
N ALA A 37 -25.27 -10.26 18.51
CA ALA A 37 -23.98 -10.39 19.21
C ALA A 37 -22.79 -10.03 18.30
N LEU A 38 -22.91 -10.20 16.96
CA LEU A 38 -21.91 -9.75 15.99
C LEU A 38 -21.85 -8.22 15.91
N GLU A 39 -22.99 -7.53 15.97
CA GLU A 39 -23.04 -6.06 15.98
C GLU A 39 -22.44 -5.47 17.27
N GLU A 40 -22.72 -6.07 18.44
CA GLU A 40 -22.11 -5.65 19.69
C GLU A 40 -20.60 -5.91 19.73
N LEU A 41 -20.12 -7.07 19.23
CA LEU A 41 -18.71 -7.39 19.13
C LEU A 41 -18.00 -6.50 18.10
N ALA A 42 -18.63 -6.21 16.97
CA ALA A 42 -18.10 -5.27 15.97
C ALA A 42 -18.01 -3.85 16.54
N SER A 43 -18.98 -3.41 17.33
CA SER A 43 -18.94 -2.13 18.03
C SER A 43 -17.81 -2.06 19.06
N LEU A 44 -17.58 -3.12 19.83
CA LEU A 44 -16.45 -3.19 20.78
C LEU A 44 -15.10 -3.25 20.07
N GLU A 45 -15.01 -3.98 18.94
CA GLU A 45 -13.79 -4.03 18.13
C GLU A 45 -13.52 -2.67 17.44
N SER A 46 -14.56 -1.95 17.02
CA SER A 46 -14.42 -0.62 16.40
C SER A 46 -13.82 0.40 17.37
N VAL A 47 -14.15 0.34 18.65
CA VAL A 47 -13.58 1.23 19.68
C VAL A 47 -12.07 1.01 19.86
N THR A 48 -11.58 -0.21 19.63
CA THR A 48 -10.15 -0.56 19.82
C THR A 48 -9.37 -0.66 18.52
N ASN A 49 -10.05 -0.71 17.37
CA ASN A 49 -9.44 -0.92 16.06
C ASN A 49 -9.59 0.33 15.18
N GLY A 50 -8.52 1.13 15.11
CA GLY A 50 -8.50 2.37 14.31
C GLY A 50 -8.90 2.20 12.83
N ARG A 51 -8.85 0.95 12.31
CA ARG A 51 -9.34 0.63 10.96
C ARG A 51 -10.87 0.73 10.88
N LEU A 52 -11.59 0.13 11.83
CA LEU A 52 -13.04 0.16 11.85
C LEU A 52 -13.55 1.57 12.13
N GLN A 53 -12.87 2.30 13.03
CA GLN A 53 -13.15 3.72 13.23
C GLN A 53 -12.97 4.54 11.94
N ALA A 54 -11.86 4.34 11.22
CA ALA A 54 -11.62 5.04 9.96
C ALA A 54 -12.61 4.63 8.84
N GLN A 55 -13.19 3.43 8.90
CA GLN A 55 -14.25 3.00 7.98
C GLN A 55 -15.62 3.64 8.32
N GLU A 56 -15.90 3.86 9.59
CA GLU A 56 -17.16 4.45 10.05
C GLU A 56 -17.14 5.99 10.01
N VAL A 57 -16.07 6.60 10.47
CA VAL A 57 -15.97 8.06 10.64
C VAL A 57 -15.21 8.71 9.48
N GLY A 58 -14.42 7.92 8.71
CA GLY A 58 -13.52 8.42 7.68
C GLY A 58 -12.18 8.88 8.25
N LEU A 59 -11.30 9.28 7.35
CA LEU A 59 -10.11 10.07 7.64
C LEU A 59 -10.31 11.50 7.16
N PRO A 60 -9.51 12.48 7.60
CA PRO A 60 -9.70 13.88 7.20
C PRO A 60 -9.80 14.13 5.69
N GLU A 61 -9.11 13.30 4.89
CA GLU A 61 -9.12 13.42 3.42
C GLU A 61 -9.68 12.17 2.72
N LEU A 62 -10.40 11.29 3.42
CA LEU A 62 -11.04 10.09 2.89
C LEU A 62 -12.51 10.04 3.32
N ASP A 63 -13.41 10.30 2.38
CA ASP A 63 -14.85 10.15 2.63
C ASP A 63 -15.19 8.64 2.72
N PRO A 64 -15.96 8.19 3.73
CA PRO A 64 -16.40 6.79 3.83
C PRO A 64 -17.12 6.27 2.58
N ARG A 65 -17.76 7.15 1.79
CA ARG A 65 -18.41 6.81 0.53
C ARG A 65 -17.45 6.43 -0.60
N GLU A 66 -16.16 6.75 -0.47
CA GLU A 66 -15.13 6.30 -1.41
C GLU A 66 -14.72 4.85 -1.18
N LEU A 67 -15.02 4.29 -0.01
CA LEU A 67 -14.70 2.91 0.32
C LEU A 67 -15.52 1.93 -0.52
N VAL A 68 -14.94 0.78 -0.78
CA VAL A 68 -15.55 -0.26 -1.62
C VAL A 68 -16.05 -1.41 -0.76
N PHE A 69 -17.23 -1.94 -1.12
CA PHE A 69 -17.87 -3.04 -0.41
C PHE A 69 -18.48 -4.04 -1.39
N GLY A 70 -18.80 -5.24 -0.92
CA GLY A 70 -19.52 -6.25 -1.70
C GLY A 70 -18.72 -6.92 -2.81
N ARG A 71 -17.40 -6.71 -2.89
CA ARG A 71 -16.51 -7.38 -3.84
C ARG A 71 -15.36 -8.12 -3.14
N PRO A 72 -14.82 -9.21 -3.74
CA PRO A 72 -13.72 -9.95 -3.13
C PRO A 72 -12.55 -9.03 -2.75
N GLY A 73 -12.01 -9.22 -1.55
CA GLY A 73 -10.84 -8.48 -1.07
C GLY A 73 -11.08 -7.01 -0.72
N HIS A 74 -12.33 -6.52 -0.65
CA HIS A 74 -12.63 -5.13 -0.30
C HIS A 74 -12.01 -4.70 1.05
N SER A 75 -11.88 -5.61 2.01
CA SER A 75 -11.25 -5.32 3.29
C SER A 75 -9.77 -4.96 3.15
N PHE A 76 -9.03 -5.64 2.27
CA PHE A 76 -7.63 -5.32 1.98
C PHE A 76 -7.50 -4.01 1.20
N ILE A 77 -8.44 -3.75 0.28
CA ILE A 77 -8.48 -2.49 -0.46
C ILE A 77 -8.69 -1.35 0.53
N ASN A 78 -9.78 -1.38 1.29
CA ASN A 78 -10.10 -0.31 2.24
C ASN A 78 -9.01 -0.11 3.28
N ALA A 79 -8.38 -1.19 3.77
CA ALA A 79 -7.27 -1.11 4.71
C ALA A 79 -6.07 -0.32 4.17
N ALA A 80 -5.80 -0.35 2.86
CA ALA A 80 -4.71 0.42 2.27
C ALA A 80 -4.95 1.94 2.33
N PHE A 81 -6.20 2.37 2.36
CA PHE A 81 -6.59 3.79 2.38
C PHE A 81 -6.90 4.30 3.79
N THR A 82 -7.30 3.41 4.71
CA THR A 82 -7.66 3.76 6.09
C THR A 82 -6.53 3.59 7.10
N HIS A 83 -5.51 2.76 6.80
CA HIS A 83 -4.34 2.60 7.66
C HIS A 83 -3.20 3.51 7.23
N CYS A 84 -3.09 4.65 7.87
CA CYS A 84 -1.97 5.56 7.69
C CYS A 84 -0.96 5.34 8.82
N ARG A 85 0.33 5.21 8.47
CA ARG A 85 1.40 5.20 9.46
C ARG A 85 1.81 6.63 9.81
N PRO A 86 2.34 6.88 11.01
CA PRO A 86 2.94 8.16 11.34
C PRO A 86 3.97 8.61 10.31
N GLY A 87 3.87 9.86 9.84
CA GLY A 87 4.72 10.40 8.77
C GLY A 87 4.34 9.95 7.36
N GLY A 88 3.36 9.07 7.20
CA GLY A 88 2.87 8.60 5.90
C GLY A 88 3.87 7.72 5.13
N ASN A 89 3.73 7.72 3.81
CA ASN A 89 4.63 7.09 2.84
C ASN A 89 5.03 8.11 1.78
N ARG A 90 5.73 7.69 0.72
CA ARG A 90 6.23 8.59 -0.32
C ARG A 90 5.14 9.48 -0.95
N PHE A 91 3.97 8.94 -1.25
CA PHE A 91 2.89 9.63 -1.95
C PHE A 91 1.57 9.70 -1.17
N ASN A 92 1.63 9.58 0.14
CA ASN A 92 0.51 9.83 1.03
C ASN A 92 1.00 10.22 2.43
N ASP A 93 0.31 11.14 3.06
CA ASP A 93 0.50 11.54 4.45
C ASP A 93 -0.39 10.73 5.42
N GLU A 94 -0.57 11.22 6.64
CA GLU A 94 -1.40 10.60 7.68
C GLU A 94 -2.91 10.82 7.48
N GLN A 95 -3.30 11.74 6.59
CA GLN A 95 -4.69 12.16 6.41
C GLN A 95 -5.45 11.20 5.48
N ARG A 96 -4.71 10.45 4.65
CA ARG A 96 -5.28 9.51 3.69
C ARG A 96 -4.23 8.50 3.25
N GLY A 97 -4.57 7.21 3.29
CA GLY A 97 -3.73 6.16 2.73
C GLY A 97 -3.80 6.10 1.20
N ALA A 98 -3.01 5.19 0.62
CA ALA A 98 -3.01 4.91 -0.81
C ALA A 98 -2.67 3.44 -1.08
N TRP A 99 -3.05 2.95 -2.26
CA TRP A 99 -2.65 1.62 -2.70
C TRP A 99 -1.33 1.69 -3.46
N TYR A 100 -0.32 1.00 -2.96
CA TYR A 100 0.97 0.82 -3.61
C TYR A 100 1.08 -0.57 -4.17
N SER A 101 1.55 -0.69 -5.41
CA SER A 101 1.91 -1.96 -6.05
C SER A 101 3.08 -1.77 -7.01
N ALA A 102 3.71 -2.88 -7.38
CA ALA A 102 4.77 -2.93 -8.39
C ALA A 102 4.30 -3.72 -9.62
N PHE A 103 5.00 -3.58 -10.73
CA PHE A 103 4.66 -4.31 -11.96
C PHE A 103 5.21 -5.75 -11.97
N ASP A 104 6.14 -6.05 -11.06
CA ASP A 104 6.73 -7.39 -10.89
C ASP A 104 7.02 -7.70 -9.42
N ALA A 105 7.20 -8.99 -9.12
CA ALA A 105 7.41 -9.48 -7.76
C ALA A 105 8.73 -8.99 -7.15
N ASP A 106 9.80 -8.96 -7.94
CA ASP A 106 11.13 -8.55 -7.44
C ASP A 106 11.12 -7.10 -7.00
N THR A 107 10.42 -6.23 -7.74
CA THR A 107 10.23 -4.81 -7.37
C THR A 107 9.39 -4.70 -6.09
N ALA A 108 8.29 -5.45 -5.98
CA ALA A 108 7.48 -5.47 -4.77
C ALA A 108 8.27 -5.95 -3.55
N ILE A 109 9.11 -6.98 -3.72
CA ILE A 109 9.99 -7.52 -2.68
C ILE A 109 11.03 -6.48 -2.25
N ALA A 110 11.67 -5.80 -3.20
CA ALA A 110 12.66 -4.76 -2.89
C ALA A 110 12.04 -3.61 -2.08
N GLU A 111 10.84 -3.16 -2.43
CA GLU A 111 10.12 -2.11 -1.71
C GLU A 111 9.77 -2.53 -0.27
N VAL A 112 9.16 -3.70 -0.06
CA VAL A 112 8.82 -4.14 1.32
C VAL A 112 10.06 -4.50 2.13
N GLY A 113 11.08 -5.10 1.50
CA GLY A 113 12.36 -5.43 2.13
C GLY A 113 13.06 -4.18 2.66
N PHE A 114 13.10 -3.11 1.86
CA PHE A 114 13.66 -1.82 2.29
C PHE A 114 12.94 -1.26 3.51
N HIS A 115 11.59 -1.27 3.51
CA HIS A 115 10.82 -0.74 4.62
C HIS A 115 11.05 -1.53 5.92
N LEU A 116 11.05 -2.86 5.82
CA LEU A 116 11.27 -3.69 7.00
C LEU A 116 12.73 -3.63 7.48
N ALA A 117 13.71 -3.58 6.58
CA ALA A 117 15.12 -3.41 6.96
C ALA A 117 15.35 -2.14 7.77
N ARG A 118 14.69 -1.01 7.43
CA ARG A 118 14.76 0.22 8.23
C ARG A 118 14.15 0.08 9.62
N GLU A 119 13.06 -0.67 9.75
CA GLU A 119 12.45 -0.96 11.06
C GLU A 119 13.39 -1.83 11.91
N LEU A 120 14.01 -2.85 11.29
CA LEU A 120 14.98 -3.73 11.95
C LEU A 120 16.25 -2.97 12.36
N GLU A 121 16.73 -2.05 11.52
CA GLU A 121 17.87 -1.18 11.82
C GLU A 121 17.58 -0.29 13.05
N ALA A 122 16.38 0.30 13.13
CA ALA A 122 15.97 1.13 14.26
C ALA A 122 16.01 0.38 15.60
N ILE A 123 15.69 -0.94 15.60
CA ILE A 123 15.77 -1.80 16.77
C ILE A 123 17.10 -2.57 16.86
N ARG A 124 18.02 -2.35 15.90
CA ARG A 124 19.34 -3.02 15.80
C ARG A 124 19.27 -4.54 15.84
N ARG A 125 18.29 -5.12 15.16
CA ARG A 125 18.08 -6.57 15.14
C ARG A 125 17.70 -7.06 13.74
N PHE A 126 18.63 -7.72 13.06
CA PHE A 126 18.44 -8.35 11.76
C PHE A 126 18.32 -9.89 11.86
N GLU A 127 17.57 -10.37 12.84
CA GLU A 127 17.30 -11.80 13.03
C GLU A 127 15.80 -12.00 13.08
N THR A 128 15.17 -12.15 11.91
CA THR A 128 13.72 -12.34 11.80
C THR A 128 13.36 -12.94 10.45
N SER A 129 12.16 -13.49 10.37
CA SER A 129 11.57 -13.99 9.13
C SER A 129 10.13 -13.53 9.04
N VAL A 130 9.73 -13.01 7.87
CA VAL A 130 8.37 -12.56 7.60
C VAL A 130 7.90 -13.13 6.28
N ASP A 131 6.71 -13.75 6.32
CA ASP A 131 6.04 -14.24 5.12
C ASP A 131 5.10 -13.15 4.59
N TYR A 132 5.20 -12.90 3.28
CA TYR A 132 4.37 -11.95 2.54
C TYR A 132 3.54 -12.67 1.49
N ALA A 133 2.25 -12.40 1.47
CA ALA A 133 1.38 -12.85 0.38
C ALA A 133 1.32 -11.83 -0.74
N GLU A 134 1.32 -12.33 -1.97
CA GLU A 134 1.03 -11.54 -3.16
C GLU A 134 -0.46 -11.21 -3.22
N LEU A 135 -0.77 -9.96 -3.46
CA LEU A 135 -2.08 -9.50 -3.90
C LEU A 135 -1.93 -8.93 -5.30
N PHE A 136 -2.54 -9.60 -6.27
CA PHE A 136 -2.64 -9.10 -7.63
C PHE A 136 -3.82 -8.16 -7.76
N ALA A 137 -3.62 -7.04 -8.44
CA ALA A 137 -4.69 -6.10 -8.76
C ALA A 137 -4.50 -5.53 -10.17
N ASP A 138 -5.62 -5.21 -10.81
CA ASP A 138 -5.66 -4.59 -12.13
C ASP A 138 -6.04 -3.11 -11.99
N PHE A 139 -5.49 -2.27 -12.89
CA PHE A 139 -5.74 -0.83 -12.91
C PHE A 139 -6.10 -0.35 -14.31
N LEU A 140 -7.12 0.50 -14.36
CA LEU A 140 -7.51 1.27 -15.54
C LEU A 140 -7.73 2.70 -15.07
N GLY A 141 -7.09 3.68 -15.71
CA GLY A 141 -7.27 5.09 -15.34
C GLY A 141 -6.18 6.00 -15.88
N ASN A 142 -6.20 7.27 -15.44
CA ASN A 142 -5.27 8.30 -15.85
C ASN A 142 -4.27 8.59 -14.72
N PHE A 143 -3.00 8.32 -14.98
CA PHE A 143 -1.94 8.44 -13.99
C PHE A 143 -0.94 9.53 -14.38
N HIS A 144 -0.32 10.14 -13.39
CA HIS A 144 0.85 10.98 -13.60
C HIS A 144 2.08 10.10 -13.82
N ASP A 145 2.77 10.25 -14.95
CA ASP A 145 3.91 9.40 -15.30
C ASP A 145 5.23 10.04 -14.92
N LEU A 146 5.92 9.44 -13.97
CA LEU A 146 7.27 9.78 -13.52
C LEU A 146 8.30 8.70 -13.89
N ARG A 147 7.93 7.72 -14.72
CA ARG A 147 8.88 6.68 -15.13
C ARG A 147 10.01 7.29 -15.96
N GLY A 148 11.23 6.91 -15.65
CA GLY A 148 12.41 7.43 -16.32
C GLY A 148 12.79 8.86 -15.94
N VAL A 149 12.05 9.54 -15.09
CA VAL A 149 12.42 10.86 -14.56
C VAL A 149 13.56 10.68 -13.54
N PRO A 150 14.71 11.36 -13.67
CA PRO A 150 15.78 11.29 -12.69
C PRO A 150 15.36 11.90 -11.33
N ALA A 151 15.88 11.32 -10.24
CA ALA A 151 15.64 11.85 -8.90
C ALA A 151 16.13 13.29 -8.67
N ASN A 152 17.10 13.74 -9.48
CA ASN A 152 17.59 15.14 -9.45
C ASN A 152 16.56 16.12 -10.05
N ASP A 153 15.73 15.67 -10.97
CA ASP A 153 14.73 16.49 -11.65
C ASP A 153 13.38 16.45 -10.93
N GLU A 154 13.12 15.38 -10.16
CA GLU A 154 11.91 15.20 -9.37
C GLU A 154 12.26 14.78 -7.93
N PRO A 155 12.26 15.72 -6.97
CA PRO A 155 12.59 15.44 -5.56
C PRO A 155 11.73 14.35 -4.92
N ALA A 156 10.49 14.13 -5.41
CA ALA A 156 9.63 13.05 -4.94
C ALA A 156 10.22 11.65 -5.16
N LEU A 157 11.15 11.51 -6.12
CA LEU A 157 11.86 10.27 -6.42
C LEU A 157 13.18 10.12 -5.66
N ASN A 158 13.55 11.08 -4.80
CA ASN A 158 14.78 10.97 -4.02
C ASN A 158 14.76 9.70 -3.16
N PRO A 159 15.82 8.85 -3.20
CA PRO A 159 15.89 7.64 -2.39
C PRO A 159 15.97 7.92 -0.88
N ASP A 160 16.52 9.08 -0.48
CA ASP A 160 16.47 9.53 0.90
C ASP A 160 15.01 9.90 1.27
N THR A 161 14.46 9.17 2.23
CA THR A 161 13.08 9.36 2.67
C THR A 161 12.84 10.71 3.36
N ALA A 162 13.88 11.32 3.94
CA ALA A 162 13.78 12.64 4.55
C ALA A 162 13.52 13.75 3.51
N ILE A 163 13.95 13.52 2.26
CA ILE A 163 13.73 14.42 1.12
C ILE A 163 12.53 13.95 0.30
N GLY A 164 12.53 12.68 -0.10
CA GLY A 164 11.58 12.12 -1.06
C GLY A 164 10.15 12.05 -0.54
N TYR A 165 9.94 11.83 0.77
CA TYR A 165 8.57 11.70 1.31
C TYR A 165 7.85 13.05 1.37
N PRO A 166 8.42 14.11 1.96
CA PRO A 166 7.74 15.42 1.95
C PRO A 166 7.44 15.93 0.54
N ALA A 167 8.40 15.80 -0.37
CA ALA A 167 8.22 16.21 -1.77
C ALA A 167 7.14 15.37 -2.48
N GLY A 168 7.17 14.05 -2.28
CA GLY A 168 6.21 13.12 -2.87
C GLY A 168 4.79 13.30 -2.34
N GLN A 169 4.63 13.57 -1.06
CA GLN A 169 3.32 13.85 -0.44
C GLN A 169 2.72 15.15 -0.99
N ALA A 170 3.54 16.21 -1.14
CA ALA A 170 3.11 17.45 -1.74
C ALA A 170 2.71 17.27 -3.22
N LEU A 171 3.51 16.54 -4.00
CA LEU A 171 3.21 16.20 -5.38
C LEU A 171 1.92 15.39 -5.48
N ALA A 172 1.78 14.31 -4.70
CA ALA A 172 0.61 13.45 -4.73
C ALA A 172 -0.68 14.22 -4.40
N ARG A 173 -0.63 15.14 -3.43
CA ARG A 173 -1.75 16.02 -3.10
C ARG A 173 -2.14 16.91 -4.28
N ALA A 174 -1.17 17.54 -4.94
CA ALA A 174 -1.42 18.38 -6.12
C ALA A 174 -1.98 17.56 -7.29
N ILE A 175 -1.42 16.38 -7.58
CA ILE A 175 -1.88 15.49 -8.65
C ILE A 175 -3.32 15.03 -8.39
N ARG A 176 -3.66 14.65 -7.15
CA ARG A 176 -5.01 14.20 -6.78
C ARG A 176 -6.03 15.33 -6.82
N ILE A 177 -5.71 16.50 -6.26
CA ILE A 177 -6.69 17.59 -6.04
C ILE A 177 -6.77 18.51 -7.24
N GLU A 178 -5.62 18.97 -7.78
CA GLU A 178 -5.57 19.97 -8.84
C GLU A 178 -5.68 19.31 -10.22
N ALA A 179 -4.88 18.29 -10.50
CA ALA A 179 -4.87 17.60 -11.79
C ALA A 179 -5.96 16.53 -11.89
N LYS A 180 -6.55 16.10 -10.78
CA LYS A 180 -7.60 15.06 -10.67
C LYS A 180 -7.22 13.76 -11.37
N LEU A 181 -5.95 13.37 -11.27
CA LEU A 181 -5.46 12.10 -11.77
C LEU A 181 -5.62 10.99 -10.71
N ASP A 182 -5.67 9.76 -11.18
CA ASP A 182 -5.99 8.56 -10.41
C ASP A 182 -4.83 8.08 -9.53
N GLY A 183 -3.60 8.47 -9.86
CA GLY A 183 -2.40 8.06 -9.14
C GLY A 183 -1.13 8.49 -9.85
N ILE A 184 -0.02 7.85 -9.47
CA ILE A 184 1.32 8.11 -10.02
C ILE A 184 1.95 6.78 -10.43
N LEU A 185 2.57 6.76 -11.62
CA LEU A 185 3.50 5.73 -12.07
C LEU A 185 4.92 6.25 -11.88
N TYR A 186 5.80 5.43 -11.32
CA TYR A 186 7.18 5.88 -11.06
C TYR A 186 8.18 4.73 -11.13
N SER A 187 9.43 5.06 -11.44
CA SER A 187 10.53 4.10 -11.33
C SER A 187 10.81 3.81 -9.86
N SER A 188 10.97 2.52 -9.52
CA SER A 188 11.33 2.14 -8.14
C SER A 188 12.64 2.81 -7.73
N THR A 189 12.65 3.38 -6.52
CA THR A 189 13.88 3.92 -5.91
C THR A 189 14.66 2.86 -5.15
N ARG A 190 14.23 1.60 -5.21
CA ARG A 190 14.81 0.44 -4.47
C ARG A 190 15.30 -0.67 -5.40
N ARG A 191 14.86 -0.67 -6.65
CA ARG A 191 15.26 -1.64 -7.66
C ARG A 191 15.38 -0.98 -9.03
N ASP A 192 16.55 -1.08 -9.62
CA ASP A 192 16.80 -0.57 -10.97
C ASP A 192 15.91 -1.27 -11.99
N GLY A 193 15.32 -0.50 -12.90
CA GLY A 193 14.37 -0.98 -13.92
C GLY A 193 13.01 -1.37 -13.39
N GLY A 194 12.77 -1.33 -12.07
CA GLY A 194 11.48 -1.61 -11.47
C GLY A 194 10.47 -0.48 -11.70
N THR A 195 9.20 -0.83 -11.91
CA THR A 195 8.09 0.12 -12.02
C THR A 195 7.12 -0.07 -10.87
N CYS A 196 6.75 1.03 -10.24
CA CYS A 196 5.78 1.10 -9.16
C CYS A 196 4.58 1.96 -9.58
N LEU A 197 3.45 1.67 -8.93
CA LEU A 197 2.20 2.40 -9.05
C LEU A 197 1.70 2.77 -7.65
N VAL A 198 1.21 3.99 -7.49
CA VAL A 198 0.35 4.38 -6.38
C VAL A 198 -1.01 4.83 -6.91
N ALA A 199 -2.10 4.26 -6.38
CA ALA A 199 -3.45 4.68 -6.68
C ALA A 199 -4.06 5.42 -5.50
N PHE A 200 -4.81 6.48 -5.79
CA PHE A 200 -5.35 7.41 -4.79
C PHE A 200 -6.79 7.13 -4.39
N ARG A 201 -7.49 6.24 -5.10
CA ARG A 201 -8.88 5.90 -4.80
C ARG A 201 -9.09 4.38 -4.69
N PRO A 202 -9.91 3.92 -3.74
CA PRO A 202 -10.19 2.49 -3.53
C PRO A 202 -10.85 1.80 -4.75
N ASP A 203 -11.71 2.50 -5.49
CA ASP A 203 -12.45 1.97 -6.62
C ASP A 203 -11.57 1.59 -7.82
N LEU A 204 -10.38 2.18 -7.92
CA LEU A 204 -9.39 1.87 -8.95
C LEU A 204 -8.76 0.48 -8.81
N VAL A 205 -8.75 -0.06 -7.59
CA VAL A 205 -8.16 -1.38 -7.32
C VAL A 205 -9.15 -2.45 -7.75
N GLN A 206 -8.92 -3.10 -8.88
CA GLN A 206 -9.86 -4.05 -9.48
C GLN A 206 -9.31 -5.47 -9.49
N ASN A 207 -10.20 -6.46 -9.60
CA ASN A 207 -9.87 -7.88 -9.73
C ASN A 207 -8.86 -8.38 -8.69
N LEU A 208 -9.05 -7.97 -7.42
CA LEU A 208 -8.12 -8.34 -6.35
C LEU A 208 -8.14 -9.85 -6.14
N ARG A 209 -6.97 -10.48 -6.21
CA ARG A 209 -6.77 -11.91 -6.01
C ARG A 209 -5.46 -12.20 -5.30
N GLN A 210 -5.42 -13.25 -4.51
CA GLN A 210 -4.22 -13.68 -3.81
C GLN A 210 -3.38 -14.58 -4.71
N GLY A 211 -2.07 -14.34 -4.72
CA GLY A 211 -1.06 -15.17 -5.38
C GLY A 211 -0.26 -16.05 -4.41
N GLY A 212 1.02 -16.21 -4.67
CA GLY A 212 1.95 -16.98 -3.87
C GLY A 212 2.36 -16.29 -2.57
N ILE A 213 3.22 -16.97 -1.82
CA ILE A 213 3.79 -16.45 -0.57
C ILE A 213 5.31 -16.38 -0.72
N TRP A 214 5.89 -15.26 -0.32
CA TRP A 214 7.32 -15.02 -0.28
C TRP A 214 7.79 -14.92 1.18
N ARG A 215 8.87 -15.58 1.50
CA ARG A 215 9.58 -15.43 2.77
C ARG A 215 10.76 -14.52 2.60
N LEU A 216 10.83 -13.49 3.44
CA LEU A 216 11.98 -12.64 3.60
C LEU A 216 12.60 -12.95 4.95
N GLU A 217 13.83 -13.41 4.96
CA GLU A 217 14.55 -13.85 6.15
C GLU A 217 15.82 -13.04 6.33
N TRP A 218 15.99 -12.42 7.47
CA TRP A 218 17.18 -11.69 7.90
C TRP A 218 18.00 -12.53 8.86
N GLN A 219 19.25 -12.74 8.55
CA GLN A 219 20.21 -13.55 9.31
C GLN A 219 21.44 -12.73 9.71
N GLY A 220 21.23 -11.55 10.32
CA GLY A 220 22.28 -10.63 10.74
C GLY A 220 22.69 -9.59 9.70
N ASP A 221 22.22 -9.68 8.45
CA ASP A 221 22.50 -8.76 7.36
C ASP A 221 21.28 -7.89 7.04
N PRO A 222 21.42 -6.60 6.67
CA PRO A 222 20.33 -5.76 6.20
C PRO A 222 19.62 -6.29 4.95
N GLN A 223 20.28 -7.12 4.13
CA GLN A 223 19.69 -7.73 2.95
C GLN A 223 19.00 -9.05 3.32
N PRO A 224 17.72 -9.22 3.04
CA PRO A 224 17.06 -10.48 3.33
C PRO A 224 17.39 -11.57 2.32
N ILE A 225 17.42 -12.81 2.79
CA ILE A 225 17.33 -13.99 1.94
C ILE A 225 15.86 -14.14 1.53
N VAL A 226 15.62 -14.18 0.21
CA VAL A 226 14.27 -14.27 -0.35
C VAL A 226 14.02 -15.67 -0.87
N SER A 227 12.90 -16.25 -0.48
CA SER A 227 12.48 -17.57 -0.98
C SER A 227 10.98 -17.62 -1.17
N ARG A 228 10.52 -18.46 -2.10
CA ARG A 228 9.09 -18.71 -2.28
C ARG A 228 8.66 -19.84 -1.32
N VAL A 229 7.63 -19.57 -0.53
CA VAL A 229 7.07 -20.60 0.36
C VAL A 229 6.26 -21.55 -0.51
N GLY A 230 6.62 -22.86 -0.48
CA GLY A 230 5.97 -23.88 -1.29
C GLY A 230 4.47 -24.01 -1.01
N ARG A 231 3.78 -24.50 -2.03
CA ARG A 231 2.38 -24.96 -1.89
C ARG A 231 2.31 -26.18 -1.00
#